data_2ae29017c39406ca437cb6ff08ffa879
#
_entry.id   2ae29017c39406ca437cb6ff08ffa879
#
_cell.length_a   1.000
_cell.length_b   1.000
_cell.length_c   1.000
_cell.angle_alpha   90.00
_cell.angle_beta   90.00
_cell.angle_gamma   90.00
#
_symmetry.space_group_name_H-M   'P 1'
#
loop_
_entity.id
_entity.type
_entity.pdbx_description
1 polymer ?
#
loop_
_entity_poly.entity_id
_entity_poly.type
_entity_poly.pdbx_seq_one_letter_code
_entity_poly.pdbx_strand_id
1 'polypeptide(L)'
;MIPQTLIRYIETEIIPRYEHFDKAHNLSHVQTVIDESLALAKLYPQADERLVYTIAAYHDTGLCRDRATHHLVSGEIIAADASLLQWFDKAEIKIMREAVEDHRASTDHEPRSIYGKIVAEADRIIDADITLRRTVQYGLKQNPTADEAWHYQRLSLIHISEPTRHAQIS
;
A
#
# COMPACT_ATOMS: atom_id res chain seq x y z
N MET A 1 -2.02 18.16 -10.47
CA MET A 1 -3.07 18.59 -9.49
C MET A 1 -4.26 17.65 -9.58
N ILE A 2 -4.75 17.14 -8.47
CA ILE A 2 -5.86 16.18 -8.37
C ILE A 2 -7.19 16.91 -8.42
N PRO A 3 -8.14 16.57 -9.33
CA PRO A 3 -9.45 17.20 -9.40
C PRO A 3 -10.25 17.02 -8.09
N GLN A 4 -10.90 18.07 -7.62
CA GLN A 4 -11.68 18.03 -6.37
C GLN A 4 -12.86 17.04 -6.45
N THR A 5 -13.41 16.81 -7.64
CA THR A 5 -14.46 15.81 -7.86
C THR A 5 -13.95 14.37 -7.70
N LEU A 6 -12.72 14.10 -8.10
CA LEU A 6 -12.06 12.80 -7.88
C LEU A 6 -11.78 12.57 -6.40
N ILE A 7 -11.24 13.60 -5.71
CA ILE A 7 -11.00 13.52 -4.26
C ILE A 7 -12.29 13.18 -3.53
N ARG A 8 -13.37 13.93 -3.79
CA ARG A 8 -14.68 13.69 -3.18
C ARG A 8 -15.16 12.26 -3.43
N TYR A 9 -15.08 11.77 -4.67
CA TYR A 9 -15.49 10.41 -5.01
C TYR A 9 -14.72 9.37 -4.19
N ILE A 10 -13.41 9.49 -4.14
CA ILE A 10 -12.56 8.57 -3.37
C ILE A 10 -12.91 8.61 -1.88
N GLU A 11 -13.08 9.81 -1.31
CA GLU A 11 -13.39 10.00 0.11
C GLU A 11 -14.79 9.46 0.49
N THR A 12 -15.77 9.51 -0.43
CA THR A 12 -17.14 9.08 -0.14
C THR A 12 -17.43 7.63 -0.50
N GLU A 13 -16.77 7.07 -1.53
CA GLU A 13 -17.12 5.76 -2.06
C GLU A 13 -16.05 4.68 -1.80
N ILE A 14 -14.78 5.08 -1.65
CA ILE A 14 -13.67 4.13 -1.55
C ILE A 14 -13.12 4.06 -0.13
N ILE A 15 -12.74 5.19 0.44
CA ILE A 15 -12.14 5.25 1.78
C ILE A 15 -13.04 4.61 2.86
N PRO A 16 -14.37 4.79 2.87
CA PRO A 16 -15.23 4.17 3.90
C PRO A 16 -15.21 2.63 3.90
N ARG A 17 -14.79 1.99 2.80
CA ARG A 17 -14.66 0.52 2.74
C ARG A 17 -13.65 -0.03 3.74
N TYR A 18 -12.65 0.79 4.11
CA TYR A 18 -11.59 0.45 5.07
C TYR A 18 -12.06 0.39 6.52
N GLU A 19 -13.24 0.93 6.85
CA GLU A 19 -13.83 0.85 8.21
C GLU A 19 -14.12 -0.58 8.65
N HIS A 20 -14.30 -1.50 7.70
CA HIS A 20 -14.65 -2.89 7.94
C HIS A 20 -13.46 -3.84 7.90
N PHE A 21 -12.24 -3.33 7.64
CA PHE A 21 -11.03 -4.14 7.59
C PHE A 21 -10.40 -4.29 8.98
N ASP A 22 -9.37 -5.10 9.07
CA ASP A 22 -8.66 -5.33 10.33
C ASP A 22 -7.90 -4.06 10.79
N LYS A 23 -7.42 -4.08 12.05
CA LYS A 23 -6.70 -2.95 12.64
C LYS A 23 -5.44 -2.54 11.87
N ALA A 24 -4.93 -3.42 11.03
CA ALA A 24 -3.71 -3.17 10.27
C ALA A 24 -3.98 -2.44 8.94
N HIS A 25 -5.21 -2.53 8.42
CA HIS A 25 -5.61 -2.03 7.11
C HIS A 25 -6.85 -1.13 7.25
N ASN A 26 -6.84 -0.26 8.26
CA ASN A 26 -7.94 0.64 8.60
C ASN A 26 -7.82 2.00 7.87
N LEU A 27 -8.72 2.92 8.19
CA LEU A 27 -8.71 4.29 7.64
C LEU A 27 -7.39 5.02 7.83
N SER A 28 -6.73 4.86 8.97
CA SER A 28 -5.42 5.47 9.24
C SER A 28 -4.33 4.92 8.33
N HIS A 29 -4.37 3.60 8.05
CA HIS A 29 -3.42 2.98 7.14
C HIS A 29 -3.56 3.53 5.72
N VAL A 30 -4.77 3.49 5.14
CA VAL A 30 -4.96 3.97 3.76
C VAL A 30 -4.62 5.46 3.62
N GLN A 31 -4.91 6.28 4.63
CA GLN A 31 -4.52 7.69 4.60
C GLN A 31 -3.00 7.85 4.61
N THR A 32 -2.30 7.10 5.45
CA THR A 32 -0.83 7.10 5.47
C THR A 32 -0.25 6.67 4.11
N VAL A 33 -0.78 5.61 3.50
CA VAL A 33 -0.31 5.15 2.18
C VAL A 33 -0.56 6.21 1.10
N ILE A 34 -1.69 6.91 1.15
CA ILE A 34 -1.97 8.03 0.23
C ILE A 34 -0.95 9.15 0.41
N ASP A 35 -0.74 9.61 1.65
CA ASP A 35 0.14 10.74 1.94
C ASP A 35 1.60 10.43 1.55
N GLU A 36 2.09 9.26 1.90
CA GLU A 36 3.44 8.80 1.55
C GLU A 36 3.60 8.57 0.04
N SER A 37 2.59 8.00 -0.63
CA SER A 37 2.62 7.84 -2.09
C SER A 37 2.71 9.18 -2.80
N LEU A 38 1.95 10.18 -2.37
CA LEU A 38 2.00 11.53 -2.94
C LEU A 38 3.31 12.25 -2.61
N ALA A 39 3.87 12.01 -1.42
CA ALA A 39 5.20 12.54 -1.06
C ALA A 39 6.30 11.94 -1.95
N LEU A 40 6.29 10.63 -2.16
CA LEU A 40 7.21 9.93 -3.05
C LEU A 40 7.03 10.39 -4.51
N ALA A 41 5.79 10.57 -4.98
CA ALA A 41 5.51 11.00 -6.34
C ALA A 41 6.19 12.34 -6.72
N LYS A 42 6.39 13.23 -5.76
CA LYS A 42 7.12 14.52 -5.98
C LYS A 42 8.56 14.32 -6.42
N LEU A 43 9.16 13.17 -6.13
CA LEU A 43 10.52 12.82 -6.57
C LEU A 43 10.54 12.35 -8.04
N TYR A 44 9.39 12.08 -8.63
CA TYR A 44 9.23 11.54 -9.97
C TYR A 44 8.33 12.45 -10.82
N PRO A 45 8.89 13.48 -11.47
CA PRO A 45 8.11 14.48 -12.23
C PRO A 45 7.23 13.89 -13.34
N GLN A 46 7.54 12.67 -13.80
CA GLN A 46 6.75 11.93 -14.80
C GLN A 46 5.53 11.22 -14.21
N ALA A 47 5.41 11.10 -12.88
CA ALA A 47 4.28 10.45 -12.25
C ALA A 47 3.07 11.40 -12.16
N ASP A 48 1.93 10.97 -12.66
CA ASP A 48 0.67 11.70 -12.52
C ASP A 48 0.10 11.49 -11.11
N GLU A 49 0.01 12.56 -10.34
CA GLU A 49 -0.53 12.53 -8.97
C GLU A 49 -1.96 11.96 -8.90
N ARG A 50 -2.77 12.12 -9.97
CA ARG A 50 -4.14 11.57 -10.02
C ARG A 50 -4.12 10.04 -9.95
N LEU A 51 -3.22 9.44 -10.75
CA LEU A 51 -3.05 7.99 -10.78
C LEU A 51 -2.51 7.50 -9.44
N VAL A 52 -1.45 8.14 -8.92
CA VAL A 52 -0.83 7.78 -7.63
C VAL A 52 -1.87 7.80 -6.50
N TYR A 53 -2.65 8.89 -6.39
CA TYR A 53 -3.70 9.05 -5.38
C TYR A 53 -4.76 7.95 -5.47
N THR A 54 -5.23 7.66 -6.69
CA THR A 54 -6.27 6.66 -6.92
C THR A 54 -5.76 5.25 -6.62
N ILE A 55 -4.55 4.90 -7.09
CA ILE A 55 -3.94 3.59 -6.83
C ILE A 55 -3.77 3.37 -5.33
N ALA A 56 -3.22 4.37 -4.62
CA ALA A 56 -3.05 4.31 -3.17
C ALA A 56 -4.38 4.12 -2.42
N ALA A 57 -5.45 4.77 -2.87
CA ALA A 57 -6.78 4.62 -2.27
C ALA A 57 -7.41 3.24 -2.51
N TYR A 58 -7.08 2.57 -3.62
CA TYR A 58 -7.66 1.26 -3.97
C TYR A 58 -6.80 0.06 -3.56
N HIS A 59 -5.54 0.24 -3.16
CA HIS A 59 -4.55 -0.84 -3.05
C HIS A 59 -5.05 -2.05 -2.25
N ASP A 60 -5.76 -1.83 -1.16
CA ASP A 60 -6.21 -2.86 -0.22
C ASP A 60 -7.72 -3.14 -0.26
N THR A 61 -8.48 -2.53 -1.19
CA THR A 61 -9.94 -2.72 -1.28
C THR A 61 -10.35 -4.19 -1.44
N GLY A 62 -9.48 -5.04 -1.97
CA GLY A 62 -9.69 -6.47 -2.14
C GLY A 62 -9.68 -7.28 -0.85
N LEU A 63 -9.27 -6.71 0.28
CA LEU A 63 -9.37 -7.34 1.61
C LEU A 63 -10.80 -7.69 2.01
N CYS A 64 -11.80 -7.12 1.33
CA CYS A 64 -13.19 -7.50 1.50
C CYS A 64 -13.49 -8.96 1.13
N ARG A 65 -12.61 -9.64 0.39
CA ARG A 65 -12.77 -11.06 0.00
C ARG A 65 -11.78 -11.97 0.70
N ASP A 66 -10.47 -11.82 0.40
CA ASP A 66 -9.44 -12.72 0.93
C ASP A 66 -8.09 -12.02 1.01
N ARG A 67 -7.38 -12.20 2.13
CA ARG A 67 -6.08 -11.61 2.37
C ARG A 67 -4.97 -12.15 1.46
N ALA A 68 -5.04 -13.42 1.04
CA ALA A 68 -3.99 -14.03 0.23
C ALA A 68 -3.95 -13.45 -1.19
N THR A 69 -5.13 -13.11 -1.73
CA THR A 69 -5.32 -12.64 -3.11
C THR A 69 -5.81 -11.20 -3.20
N HIS A 70 -5.83 -10.44 -2.07
CA HIS A 70 -6.41 -9.09 -2.02
C HIS A 70 -5.90 -8.16 -3.12
N HIS A 71 -4.61 -8.20 -3.46
CA HIS A 71 -4.01 -7.37 -4.50
C HIS A 71 -4.63 -7.61 -5.88
N LEU A 72 -4.91 -8.86 -6.24
CA LEU A 72 -5.58 -9.21 -7.49
C LEU A 72 -7.06 -8.75 -7.47
N VAL A 73 -7.74 -8.97 -6.33
CA VAL A 73 -9.12 -8.53 -6.14
C VAL A 73 -9.22 -7.01 -6.15
N SER A 74 -8.28 -6.29 -5.55
CA SER A 74 -8.21 -4.82 -5.64
C SER A 74 -8.04 -4.35 -7.08
N GLY A 75 -7.21 -5.05 -7.88
CA GLY A 75 -7.05 -4.82 -9.30
C GLY A 75 -8.35 -5.04 -10.09
N GLU A 76 -9.13 -6.09 -9.75
CA GLU A 76 -10.46 -6.30 -10.34
C GLU A 76 -11.43 -5.18 -9.97
N ILE A 77 -11.44 -4.75 -8.71
CA ILE A 77 -12.33 -3.69 -8.20
C ILE A 77 -12.07 -2.37 -8.91
N ILE A 78 -10.83 -1.92 -9.01
CA ILE A 78 -10.49 -0.66 -9.68
C ILE A 78 -10.80 -0.73 -11.19
N ALA A 79 -10.53 -1.86 -11.84
CA ALA A 79 -10.82 -2.04 -13.26
C ALA A 79 -12.32 -2.08 -13.58
N ALA A 80 -13.15 -2.55 -12.65
CA ALA A 80 -14.59 -2.64 -12.80
C ALA A 80 -15.33 -1.35 -12.44
N ASP A 81 -14.65 -0.38 -11.84
CA ASP A 81 -15.27 0.87 -11.41
C ASP A 81 -15.46 1.83 -12.59
N ALA A 82 -16.66 1.79 -13.16
CA ALA A 82 -17.04 2.64 -14.30
C ALA A 82 -17.03 4.14 -13.97
N SER A 83 -17.13 4.53 -12.69
CA SER A 83 -17.10 5.93 -12.27
C SER A 83 -15.74 6.60 -12.58
N LEU A 84 -14.66 5.81 -12.57
CA LEU A 84 -13.31 6.30 -12.85
C LEU A 84 -13.17 6.82 -14.30
N LEU A 85 -14.01 6.38 -15.23
CA LEU A 85 -14.03 6.90 -16.61
C LEU A 85 -14.35 8.40 -16.71
N GLN A 86 -14.81 9.03 -15.63
CA GLN A 86 -14.98 10.47 -15.57
C GLN A 86 -13.64 11.25 -15.54
N TRP A 87 -12.56 10.60 -15.08
CA TRP A 87 -11.24 11.23 -14.88
C TRP A 87 -10.11 10.56 -15.62
N PHE A 88 -10.28 9.29 -16.01
CA PHE A 88 -9.25 8.44 -16.57
C PHE A 88 -9.74 7.74 -17.84
N ASP A 89 -8.85 7.54 -18.79
CA ASP A 89 -9.11 6.68 -19.94
C ASP A 89 -8.87 5.20 -19.61
N LYS A 90 -9.19 4.32 -20.56
CA LYS A 90 -9.02 2.86 -20.37
C LYS A 90 -7.57 2.43 -20.21
N ALA A 91 -6.62 3.16 -20.82
CA ALA A 91 -5.21 2.86 -20.71
C ALA A 91 -4.69 3.22 -19.31
N GLU A 92 -5.11 4.37 -18.77
CA GLU A 92 -4.82 4.81 -17.40
C GLU A 92 -5.42 3.83 -16.37
N ILE A 93 -6.67 3.38 -16.57
CA ILE A 93 -7.32 2.38 -15.70
C ILE A 93 -6.54 1.06 -15.72
N LYS A 94 -6.05 0.63 -16.88
CA LYS A 94 -5.19 -0.56 -16.97
C LYS A 94 -3.90 -0.39 -16.17
N ILE A 95 -3.23 0.75 -16.29
CA ILE A 95 -2.01 1.07 -15.52
C ILE A 95 -2.31 1.05 -14.02
N MET A 96 -3.42 1.65 -13.58
CA MET A 96 -3.83 1.65 -12.18
C MET A 96 -4.11 0.24 -11.66
N ARG A 97 -4.82 -0.59 -12.43
CA ARG A 97 -5.03 -2.00 -12.11
C ARG A 97 -3.72 -2.73 -11.88
N GLU A 98 -2.81 -2.65 -12.85
CA GLU A 98 -1.51 -3.32 -12.79
C GLU A 98 -0.69 -2.83 -11.58
N ALA A 99 -0.72 -1.54 -11.28
CA ALA A 99 -0.02 -0.97 -10.13
C ALA A 99 -0.62 -1.43 -8.79
N VAL A 100 -1.95 -1.55 -8.70
CA VAL A 100 -2.63 -2.12 -7.52
C VAL A 100 -2.27 -3.60 -7.35
N GLU A 101 -2.22 -4.39 -8.41
CA GLU A 101 -1.79 -5.79 -8.34
C GLU A 101 -0.33 -5.92 -7.87
N ASP A 102 0.54 -4.96 -8.20
CA ASP A 102 1.99 -4.99 -7.94
C ASP A 102 2.38 -4.49 -6.54
N HIS A 103 1.45 -3.90 -5.75
CA HIS A 103 1.81 -3.27 -4.47
C HIS A 103 2.29 -4.27 -3.41
N ARG A 104 1.89 -5.53 -3.52
CA ARG A 104 2.19 -6.55 -2.51
C ARG A 104 3.68 -6.90 -2.47
N ALA A 105 4.30 -6.84 -1.29
CA ALA A 105 5.71 -7.12 -1.08
C ALA A 105 6.17 -8.54 -1.43
N SER A 106 5.24 -9.51 -1.49
CA SER A 106 5.53 -10.92 -1.79
C SER A 106 5.26 -11.32 -3.24
N THR A 107 5.12 -10.34 -4.16
CA THR A 107 5.11 -10.64 -5.60
C THR A 107 6.48 -11.14 -6.04
N ASP A 108 6.50 -12.09 -6.96
CA ASP A 108 7.71 -12.73 -7.50
C ASP A 108 8.35 -11.95 -8.67
N HIS A 109 7.81 -10.78 -8.99
CA HIS A 109 8.28 -9.89 -10.05
C HIS A 109 8.38 -8.42 -9.57
N GLU A 110 9.20 -7.63 -10.27
CA GLU A 110 9.22 -6.19 -10.05
C GLU A 110 7.91 -5.54 -10.50
N PRO A 111 7.47 -4.45 -9.80
CA PRO A 111 6.32 -3.68 -10.24
C PRO A 111 6.47 -3.21 -11.69
N ARG A 112 5.40 -3.42 -12.48
CA ARG A 112 5.35 -3.15 -13.92
C ARG A 112 5.46 -1.67 -14.30
N SER A 113 5.23 -0.77 -13.34
CA SER A 113 5.25 0.66 -13.57
C SER A 113 5.84 1.42 -12.38
N ILE A 114 6.19 2.70 -12.61
CA ILE A 114 6.60 3.62 -11.54
C ILE A 114 5.50 3.77 -10.48
N TYR A 115 4.23 3.69 -10.88
CA TYR A 115 3.08 3.79 -9.97
C TYR A 115 3.04 2.62 -8.99
N GLY A 116 3.24 1.39 -9.48
CA GLY A 116 3.34 0.21 -8.63
C GLY A 116 4.53 0.30 -7.66
N LYS A 117 5.68 0.82 -8.11
CA LYS A 117 6.86 1.04 -7.26
C LYS A 117 6.58 2.06 -6.14
N ILE A 118 5.96 3.19 -6.48
CA ILE A 118 5.63 4.25 -5.51
C ILE A 118 4.69 3.72 -4.43
N VAL A 119 3.58 3.07 -4.82
CA VAL A 119 2.58 2.62 -3.85
C VAL A 119 3.09 1.42 -3.04
N ALA A 120 3.82 0.49 -3.65
CA ALA A 120 4.46 -0.61 -2.92
C ALA A 120 5.50 -0.12 -1.90
N GLU A 121 6.22 0.95 -2.19
CA GLU A 121 7.17 1.55 -1.24
C GLU A 121 6.42 2.29 -0.13
N ALA A 122 5.41 3.08 -0.46
CA ALA A 122 4.58 3.79 0.51
C ALA A 122 3.89 2.84 1.50
N ASP A 123 3.38 1.70 1.02
CA ASP A 123 2.77 0.67 1.87
C ASP A 123 3.81 -0.01 2.81
N ARG A 124 5.09 0.02 2.43
CA ARG A 124 6.20 -0.49 3.25
C ARG A 124 6.75 0.54 4.23
N ILE A 125 6.52 1.83 4.02
CA ILE A 125 6.85 2.89 4.99
C ILE A 125 5.89 2.73 6.18
N ILE A 126 6.14 1.68 6.92
CA ILE A 126 5.47 1.41 8.17
C ILE A 126 6.16 2.30 9.19
N ASP A 127 5.39 3.11 9.91
CA ASP A 127 5.84 3.79 11.11
C ASP A 127 6.71 2.81 11.93
N ALA A 128 7.95 3.20 12.22
CA ALA A 128 8.90 2.36 12.94
C ALA A 128 8.30 1.84 14.25
N ASP A 129 7.48 2.64 14.92
CA ASP A 129 6.76 2.26 16.14
C ASP A 129 5.71 1.17 15.89
N ILE A 130 4.99 1.24 14.77
CA ILE A 130 4.00 0.21 14.39
C ILE A 130 4.70 -1.09 14.04
N THR A 131 5.81 -1.02 13.29
CA THR A 131 6.63 -2.19 12.96
C THR A 131 7.19 -2.83 14.21
N LEU A 132 7.74 -2.03 15.10
CA LEU A 132 8.28 -2.47 16.37
C LEU A 132 7.20 -3.16 17.21
N ARG A 133 6.04 -2.53 17.39
CA ARG A 133 4.91 -3.10 18.14
C ARG A 133 4.43 -4.41 17.56
N ARG A 134 4.24 -4.50 16.23
CA ARG A 134 3.81 -5.73 15.55
C ARG A 134 4.84 -6.84 15.68
N THR A 135 6.12 -6.51 15.54
CA THR A 135 7.22 -7.48 15.67
C THR A 135 7.30 -8.02 17.09
N VAL A 136 7.14 -7.17 18.10
CA VAL A 136 7.08 -7.59 19.51
C VAL A 136 5.84 -8.43 19.77
N GLN A 137 4.66 -8.03 19.33
CA GLN A 137 3.42 -8.80 19.49
C GLN A 137 3.49 -10.17 18.83
N TYR A 138 4.06 -10.25 17.61
CA TYR A 138 4.28 -11.52 16.94
C TYR A 138 5.30 -12.38 17.69
N GLY A 139 6.38 -11.79 18.19
CA GLY A 139 7.38 -12.47 19.00
C GLY A 139 6.79 -13.06 20.28
N LEU A 140 6.01 -12.28 21.01
CA LEU A 140 5.29 -12.74 22.23
C LEU A 140 4.29 -13.87 21.93
N LYS A 141 3.64 -13.84 20.77
CA LYS A 141 2.74 -14.92 20.34
C LYS A 141 3.49 -16.22 20.05
N GLN A 142 4.71 -16.15 19.48
CA GLN A 142 5.53 -17.31 19.15
C GLN A 142 6.30 -17.85 20.36
N ASN A 143 6.74 -16.98 21.25
CA ASN A 143 7.46 -17.31 22.47
C ASN A 143 7.02 -16.40 23.62
N PRO A 144 5.93 -16.76 24.34
CA PRO A 144 5.36 -15.94 25.43
C PRO A 144 6.32 -15.72 26.61
N THR A 145 7.36 -16.54 26.73
CA THR A 145 8.35 -16.48 27.82
C THR A 145 9.67 -15.84 27.42
N ALA A 146 9.74 -15.33 26.17
CA ALA A 146 10.96 -14.68 25.70
C ALA A 146 11.26 -13.41 26.50
N ASP A 147 12.53 -13.23 26.84
CA ASP A 147 13.02 -12.02 27.47
C ASP A 147 13.23 -10.86 26.48
N GLU A 148 13.53 -9.70 27.01
CA GLU A 148 13.78 -8.49 26.22
C GLU A 148 14.97 -8.67 25.26
N ALA A 149 16.02 -9.40 25.67
CA ALA A 149 17.19 -9.65 24.86
C ALA A 149 16.87 -10.47 23.61
N TRP A 150 15.99 -11.48 23.72
CA TRP A 150 15.51 -12.25 22.59
C TRP A 150 14.74 -11.40 21.57
N HIS A 151 13.87 -10.53 22.04
CA HIS A 151 13.14 -9.59 21.18
C HIS A 151 14.08 -8.63 20.46
N TYR A 152 15.08 -8.11 21.18
CA TYR A 152 16.08 -7.19 20.63
C TYR A 152 16.94 -7.85 19.55
N GLN A 153 17.40 -9.08 19.79
CA GLN A 153 18.20 -9.84 18.83
C GLN A 153 17.42 -10.16 17.57
N ARG A 154 16.15 -10.48 17.69
CA ARG A 154 15.26 -10.73 16.56
C ARG A 154 15.01 -9.46 15.74
N LEU A 155 14.84 -8.31 16.37
CA LEU A 155 14.70 -7.01 15.71
C LEU A 155 15.96 -6.62 14.95
N SER A 156 17.14 -6.88 15.51
CA SER A 156 18.41 -6.58 14.85
C SER A 156 18.61 -7.46 13.59
N LEU A 157 18.15 -8.70 13.58
CA LEU A 157 18.19 -9.58 12.41
C LEU A 157 17.25 -9.10 11.29
N ILE A 158 16.10 -8.55 11.61
CA ILE A 158 15.19 -7.94 10.62
C ILE A 158 15.83 -6.69 10.00
N HIS A 159 16.49 -5.87 10.80
CA HIS A 159 17.21 -4.66 10.35
C HIS A 159 18.41 -4.96 9.45
N ILE A 160 19.10 -6.07 9.66
CA ILE A 160 20.26 -6.48 8.87
C ILE A 160 19.84 -7.00 7.47
N SER A 161 18.64 -7.56 7.34
CA SER A 161 18.13 -8.08 6.06
C SER A 161 17.46 -7.02 5.16
N GLU A 162 17.18 -5.81 5.67
CA GLU A 162 16.42 -4.76 4.97
C GLU A 162 17.24 -3.59 4.36
N PRO A 163 18.53 -3.32 4.71
CA PRO A 163 19.25 -2.15 4.19
C PRO A 163 19.46 -2.13 2.68
N THR A 164 19.26 -3.25 2.00
CA THR A 164 19.51 -3.38 0.56
C THR A 164 18.31 -3.04 -0.32
N ARG A 165 17.11 -2.84 0.25
CA ARG A 165 15.90 -2.57 -0.53
C ARG A 165 15.73 -1.10 -0.94
N HIS A 166 16.26 -0.15 -0.19
CA HIS A 166 16.25 1.28 -0.58
C HIS A 166 17.15 1.63 -1.76
N ALA A 167 18.08 0.75 -2.12
CA ALA A 167 19.02 0.98 -3.24
C ALA A 167 18.46 0.57 -4.63
N GLN A 168 17.26 0.02 -4.71
CA GLN A 168 16.69 -0.53 -5.97
C GLN A 168 15.73 0.40 -6.69
N ILE A 169 15.54 1.65 -6.24
CA ILE A 169 14.72 2.66 -6.93
C ILE A 169 15.60 3.60 -7.81
N SER A 170 16.89 3.30 -7.96
CA SER A 170 17.80 4.06 -8.84
C SER A 170 17.69 3.64 -10.29
#